data_76ee831940c0d79d191eeeafcdfe0113
#
_entry.id   76ee831940c0d79d191eeeafcdfe0113
#
_cell.length_a   1.000
_cell.length_b   1.000
_cell.length_c   1.000
_cell.angle_alpha   90.00
_cell.angle_beta   90.00
_cell.angle_gamma   90.00
#
_symmetry.space_group_name_H-M   'P 1'
#
loop_
_entity.id
_entity.type
_entity.pdbx_description
1 polymer ?
#
loop_
_entity_poly.entity_id
_entity_poly.type
_entity_poly.pdbx_seq_one_letter_code
_entity_poly.pdbx_strand_id
1 'polypeptide(L)'
;SSTNPTRPHTVNTLDEHLDMLMVCHHLDSSVPEDLAFAESRIRPTTIAAEDLLHDLGAISMIGSDAQAMGRVGEVVLRTWQTAHVLKRKRGALAGDGAADNLRARRYVAKYTICPAVAHGIDGEVGSVEPGKLADLVLWDPRFFGVRPHAVLKGGVIAWAQMGDANASIPTPQPQLPQPMFGAYGRVPARTSLHFVAPAAVEAGLADRLAVDRRLVAVTDTTRLTKADMPENTALPEIRVDPDTFTVRVDGEVWEPEPVRELPMAQRYFLF
;
A
#
# COMPACT_ATOMS: atom_id res chain seq x y z
N SER A 1 8.36 -7.07 0.29
CA SER A 1 7.33 -6.09 0.66
C SER A 1 7.60 -5.53 2.03
N SER A 2 7.17 -4.31 2.29
CA SER A 2 7.01 -3.84 3.66
C SER A 2 5.59 -4.16 4.13
N THR A 3 5.45 -4.60 5.37
CA THR A 3 4.18 -5.08 5.89
C THR A 3 3.49 -4.07 6.79
N ASN A 4 4.18 -3.29 7.53
CA ASN A 4 3.57 -2.24 8.31
C ASN A 4 3.33 -1.04 7.43
N PRO A 5 2.15 -0.34 7.50
CA PRO A 5 1.96 0.75 6.57
C PRO A 5 3.18 1.64 6.65
N THR A 6 4.06 1.43 5.69
CA THR A 6 5.34 2.11 5.59
C THR A 6 5.07 3.59 5.60
N ARG A 7 5.62 4.26 6.56
CA ARG A 7 5.59 5.71 6.63
C ARG A 7 7.01 6.21 6.65
N PRO A 8 7.25 7.43 6.17
CA PRO A 8 8.59 7.96 6.16
C PRO A 8 9.13 8.12 7.59
N HIS A 9 10.44 7.98 7.72
CA HIS A 9 11.13 8.17 8.99
C HIS A 9 10.89 9.57 9.55
N THR A 10 10.13 9.64 10.64
CA THR A 10 9.78 10.87 11.35
C THR A 10 10.39 10.87 12.76
N VAL A 11 10.37 12.03 13.41
CA VAL A 11 10.84 12.15 14.81
C VAL A 11 10.10 11.24 15.80
N ASN A 12 8.91 10.76 15.45
CA ASN A 12 8.09 9.91 16.32
C ASN A 12 8.11 8.43 15.89
N THR A 13 8.73 8.10 14.75
CA THR A 13 8.60 6.76 14.16
C THR A 13 9.18 5.69 15.07
N LEU A 14 10.29 5.97 15.73
CA LEU A 14 10.93 5.02 16.65
C LEU A 14 10.00 4.67 17.81
N ASP A 15 9.50 5.67 18.53
CA ASP A 15 8.62 5.47 19.69
C ASP A 15 7.33 4.75 19.29
N GLU A 16 6.72 5.17 18.18
CA GLU A 16 5.50 4.53 17.68
C GLU A 16 5.71 3.05 17.29
N HIS A 17 6.87 2.68 16.75
CA HIS A 17 7.19 1.29 16.45
C HIS A 17 7.48 0.48 17.71
N LEU A 18 8.15 1.06 18.71
CA LEU A 18 8.35 0.43 19.99
C LEU A 18 7.03 0.17 20.70
N ASP A 19 6.16 1.17 20.82
CA ASP A 19 4.83 1.03 21.41
C ASP A 19 4.01 -0.04 20.72
N MET A 20 4.02 -0.04 19.38
CA MET A 20 3.31 -1.03 18.61
C MET A 20 3.84 -2.44 18.85
N LEU A 21 5.17 -2.61 18.89
CA LEU A 21 5.79 -3.91 19.17
C LEU A 21 5.44 -4.40 20.58
N MET A 22 5.50 -3.52 21.58
CA MET A 22 5.11 -3.81 22.95
C MET A 22 3.67 -4.32 23.05
N VAL A 23 2.74 -3.58 22.45
CA VAL A 23 1.32 -3.97 22.48
C VAL A 23 1.06 -5.29 21.76
N CYS A 24 1.64 -5.47 20.60
CA CYS A 24 1.34 -6.63 19.74
C CYS A 24 1.97 -7.94 20.24
N HIS A 25 3.07 -7.84 20.94
CA HIS A 25 3.73 -9.02 21.55
C HIS A 25 3.36 -9.21 23.01
N HIS A 26 2.40 -8.44 23.53
CA HIS A 26 1.99 -8.49 24.93
C HIS A 26 3.15 -8.30 25.92
N LEU A 27 4.08 -7.41 25.56
CA LEU A 27 5.25 -7.09 26.39
C LEU A 27 4.86 -6.04 27.44
N ASP A 28 5.60 -6.04 28.56
CA ASP A 28 5.40 -5.09 29.64
C ASP A 28 6.60 -4.14 29.75
N SER A 29 6.37 -2.84 29.60
CA SER A 29 7.43 -1.82 29.69
C SER A 29 8.06 -1.70 31.07
N SER A 30 7.44 -2.27 32.13
CA SER A 30 8.03 -2.36 33.47
C SER A 30 9.02 -3.54 33.63
N VAL A 31 9.05 -4.46 32.66
CA VAL A 31 9.97 -5.61 32.62
C VAL A 31 11.18 -5.27 31.73
N PRO A 32 12.40 -5.16 32.31
CA PRO A 32 13.59 -4.78 31.56
C PRO A 32 13.90 -5.68 30.36
N GLU A 33 13.65 -6.98 30.49
CA GLU A 33 13.88 -7.96 29.43
C GLU A 33 12.95 -7.76 28.23
N ASP A 34 11.69 -7.41 28.48
CA ASP A 34 10.70 -7.11 27.44
C ASP A 34 11.07 -5.83 26.69
N LEU A 35 11.48 -4.81 27.43
CA LEU A 35 11.95 -3.55 26.84
C LEU A 35 13.22 -3.77 26.00
N ALA A 36 14.20 -4.50 26.52
CA ALA A 36 15.43 -4.82 25.79
C ALA A 36 15.14 -5.63 24.51
N PHE A 37 14.17 -6.54 24.56
CA PHE A 37 13.72 -7.28 23.38
C PHE A 37 13.13 -6.33 22.34
N ALA A 38 12.21 -5.45 22.74
CA ALA A 38 11.58 -4.49 21.83
C ALA A 38 12.62 -3.56 21.20
N GLU A 39 13.51 -2.96 21.99
CA GLU A 39 14.60 -2.10 21.53
C GLU A 39 15.59 -2.83 20.60
N SER A 40 15.81 -4.13 20.79
CA SER A 40 16.66 -4.91 19.90
C SER A 40 16.10 -5.07 18.50
N ARG A 41 14.81 -4.89 18.30
CA ARG A 41 14.11 -5.08 17.02
C ARG A 41 13.91 -3.80 16.22
N ILE A 42 13.84 -2.67 16.89
CA ILE A 42 13.53 -1.37 16.28
C ILE A 42 14.78 -0.50 16.24
N ARG A 43 15.19 -0.10 15.03
CA ARG A 43 16.41 0.70 14.81
C ARG A 43 16.12 1.86 13.87
N PRO A 44 16.49 3.11 14.22
CA PRO A 44 16.25 4.28 13.36
C PRO A 44 16.89 4.14 11.98
N THR A 45 18.10 3.61 11.93
CA THR A 45 18.88 3.46 10.69
C THR A 45 18.21 2.51 9.71
N THR A 46 17.68 1.38 10.18
CA THR A 46 16.98 0.42 9.31
C THR A 46 15.62 0.93 8.87
N ILE A 47 14.90 1.67 9.72
CA ILE A 47 13.65 2.33 9.37
C ILE A 47 13.91 3.38 8.27
N ALA A 48 14.93 4.21 8.43
CA ALA A 48 15.28 5.22 7.45
C ALA A 48 15.73 4.62 6.11
N ALA A 49 16.41 3.47 6.15
CA ALA A 49 16.83 2.77 4.94
C ALA A 49 15.65 2.17 4.17
N GLU A 50 14.59 1.76 4.83
CA GLU A 50 13.37 1.27 4.17
C GLU A 50 12.78 2.32 3.23
N ASP A 51 12.72 3.57 3.65
CA ASP A 51 12.28 4.69 2.82
C ASP A 51 13.08 4.78 1.52
N LEU A 52 14.42 4.74 1.63
CA LEU A 52 15.30 4.78 0.47
C LEU A 52 15.06 3.58 -0.46
N LEU A 53 14.96 2.38 0.09
CA LEU A 53 14.77 1.15 -0.68
C LEU A 53 13.43 1.16 -1.43
N HIS A 54 12.40 1.79 -0.88
CA HIS A 54 11.17 2.06 -1.62
C HIS A 54 11.39 2.98 -2.80
N ASP A 55 12.11 4.08 -2.61
CA ASP A 55 12.35 5.07 -3.67
C ASP A 55 13.29 4.56 -4.76
N LEU A 56 14.24 3.71 -4.42
CA LEU A 56 15.08 3.00 -5.40
C LEU A 56 14.30 1.95 -6.22
N GLY A 57 13.17 1.48 -5.73
CA GLY A 57 12.44 0.36 -6.32
C GLY A 57 12.99 -1.01 -5.90
N ALA A 58 13.76 -1.07 -4.82
CA ALA A 58 14.26 -2.31 -4.22
C ALA A 58 13.15 -3.03 -3.44
N ILE A 59 12.30 -2.32 -2.71
CA ILE A 59 11.09 -2.87 -2.11
C ILE A 59 9.95 -2.70 -3.10
N SER A 60 9.38 -3.81 -3.59
CA SER A 60 8.42 -3.79 -4.69
C SER A 60 6.99 -3.55 -4.26
N MET A 61 6.63 -3.85 -3.02
CA MET A 61 5.25 -3.86 -2.55
C MET A 61 5.11 -3.18 -1.20
N ILE A 62 3.94 -2.62 -0.95
CA ILE A 62 3.52 -2.10 0.34
C ILE A 62 2.26 -2.87 0.75
N GLY A 63 2.31 -3.51 1.90
CA GLY A 63 1.17 -4.17 2.52
C GLY A 63 0.55 -3.34 3.65
N SER A 64 -0.63 -3.73 4.10
CA SER A 64 -1.35 -3.03 5.17
C SER A 64 -1.19 -3.67 6.54
N ASP A 65 -0.88 -4.96 6.60
CA ASP A 65 -0.91 -5.77 7.82
C ASP A 65 -2.25 -5.63 8.61
N ALA A 66 -3.34 -5.45 7.89
CA ALA A 66 -4.62 -4.98 8.45
C ALA A 66 -5.27 -5.93 9.44
N GLN A 67 -4.94 -7.22 9.37
CA GLN A 67 -5.50 -8.24 10.27
C GLN A 67 -4.64 -8.50 11.51
N ALA A 68 -3.47 -7.90 11.58
CA ALA A 68 -2.59 -8.00 12.74
C ALA A 68 -2.39 -6.62 13.38
N MET A 69 -1.58 -5.74 12.78
CA MET A 69 -1.17 -4.48 13.39
C MET A 69 -1.31 -3.25 12.48
N GLY A 70 -1.80 -3.43 11.26
CA GLY A 70 -1.87 -2.36 10.28
C GLY A 70 -3.29 -1.89 9.99
N ARG A 71 -3.39 -0.92 9.07
CA ARG A 71 -4.66 -0.31 8.63
C ARG A 71 -4.70 -0.22 7.11
N VAL A 72 -5.61 -0.93 6.49
CA VAL A 72 -5.75 -0.94 5.03
C VAL A 72 -6.01 0.46 4.46
N GLY A 73 -6.80 1.29 5.14
CA GLY A 73 -7.13 2.64 4.70
C GLY A 73 -5.94 3.61 4.68
N GLU A 74 -4.85 3.29 5.35
CA GLU A 74 -3.67 4.16 5.40
C GLU A 74 -2.61 3.84 4.34
N VAL A 75 -2.70 2.70 3.68
CA VAL A 75 -1.66 2.25 2.72
C VAL A 75 -1.40 3.29 1.63
N VAL A 76 -2.44 3.78 0.97
CA VAL A 76 -2.29 4.73 -0.14
C VAL A 76 -1.69 6.04 0.37
N LEU A 77 -2.25 6.58 1.46
CA LEU A 77 -1.76 7.82 2.07
C LEU A 77 -0.27 7.74 2.43
N ARG A 78 0.13 6.70 3.15
CA ARG A 78 1.51 6.53 3.62
C ARG A 78 2.49 6.30 2.48
N THR A 79 2.07 5.58 1.45
CA THR A 79 2.85 5.42 0.22
C THR A 79 3.20 6.77 -0.40
N TRP A 80 2.24 7.69 -0.47
CA TRP A 80 2.48 9.01 -1.04
C TRP A 80 3.20 9.98 -0.11
N GLN A 81 3.05 9.82 1.20
CA GLN A 81 3.89 10.53 2.17
C GLN A 81 5.36 10.15 2.01
N THR A 82 5.67 8.86 1.88
CA THR A 82 7.03 8.37 1.63
C THR A 82 7.56 8.92 0.30
N ALA A 83 6.79 8.83 -0.79
CA ALA A 83 7.18 9.39 -2.09
C ALA A 83 7.51 10.89 -2.00
N HIS A 84 6.69 11.67 -1.30
CA HIS A 84 6.91 13.10 -1.10
C HIS A 84 8.20 13.39 -0.34
N VAL A 85 8.40 12.69 0.79
CA VAL A 85 9.61 12.90 1.62
C VAL A 85 10.87 12.56 0.83
N LEU A 86 10.86 11.45 0.10
CA LEU A 86 12.00 11.04 -0.71
C LEU A 86 12.24 11.98 -1.91
N LYS A 87 11.19 12.54 -2.51
CA LYS A 87 11.33 13.60 -3.50
C LYS A 87 12.06 14.81 -2.92
N ARG A 88 11.71 15.24 -1.71
CA ARG A 88 12.36 16.38 -1.05
C ARG A 88 13.81 16.10 -0.67
N LYS A 89 14.10 14.88 -0.21
CA LYS A 89 15.46 14.49 0.22
C LYS A 89 16.41 14.19 -0.93
N ARG A 90 15.90 13.59 -2.03
CA ARG A 90 16.72 13.07 -3.13
C ARG A 90 16.54 13.82 -4.46
N GLY A 91 15.54 14.70 -4.56
CA GLY A 91 15.21 15.37 -5.82
C GLY A 91 14.49 14.44 -6.82
N ALA A 92 14.60 14.75 -8.11
CA ALA A 92 14.06 13.93 -9.20
C ALA A 92 14.81 12.60 -9.33
N LEU A 93 14.11 11.54 -9.69
CA LEU A 93 14.76 10.28 -10.06
C LEU A 93 15.51 10.41 -11.38
N ALA A 94 16.57 9.65 -11.55
CA ALA A 94 17.27 9.58 -12.84
C ALA A 94 16.29 9.11 -13.94
N GLY A 95 16.17 9.89 -15.00
CA GLY A 95 15.21 9.67 -16.08
C GLY A 95 13.83 10.31 -15.86
N ASP A 96 13.58 10.92 -14.70
CA ASP A 96 12.40 11.74 -14.47
C ASP A 96 12.67 13.20 -14.85
N GLY A 97 11.67 13.83 -15.46
CA GLY A 97 11.68 15.27 -15.69
C GLY A 97 11.05 16.03 -14.52
N ALA A 98 10.54 17.23 -14.80
CA ALA A 98 9.84 18.05 -13.82
C ALA A 98 8.53 17.42 -13.29
N ALA A 99 8.00 16.42 -13.98
CA ALA A 99 6.67 15.85 -13.72
C ALA A 99 6.68 14.63 -12.77
N ASP A 100 7.84 14.12 -12.35
CA ASP A 100 7.99 12.93 -11.47
C ASP A 100 7.20 11.67 -11.90
N ASN A 101 7.00 11.49 -13.19
CA ASN A 101 6.16 10.40 -13.71
C ASN A 101 6.73 9.01 -13.38
N LEU A 102 8.05 8.85 -13.39
CA LEU A 102 8.71 7.60 -13.03
C LEU A 102 8.46 7.27 -11.55
N ARG A 103 8.65 8.25 -10.65
CA ARG A 103 8.35 8.05 -9.23
C ARG A 103 6.88 7.73 -9.02
N ALA A 104 5.96 8.45 -9.68
CA ALA A 104 4.54 8.19 -9.59
C ALA A 104 4.17 6.75 -10.00
N ARG A 105 4.66 6.28 -11.16
CA ARG A 105 4.45 4.89 -11.62
C ARG A 105 5.03 3.88 -10.64
N ARG A 106 6.25 4.10 -10.14
CA ARG A 106 6.91 3.23 -9.16
C ARG A 106 6.09 3.04 -7.90
N TYR A 107 5.57 4.12 -7.34
CA TYR A 107 4.81 4.07 -6.09
C TYR A 107 3.39 3.54 -6.28
N VAL A 108 2.71 3.85 -7.38
CA VAL A 108 1.41 3.22 -7.71
C VAL A 108 1.56 1.72 -7.89
N ALA A 109 2.59 1.26 -8.58
CA ALA A 109 2.82 -0.15 -8.82
C ALA A 109 2.94 -0.98 -7.53
N LYS A 110 3.41 -0.37 -6.42
CA LYS A 110 3.63 -1.07 -5.14
C LYS A 110 2.36 -1.58 -4.47
N TYR A 111 1.21 -0.98 -4.72
CA TYR A 111 -0.08 -1.41 -4.15
C TYR A 111 -1.11 -1.80 -5.23
N THR A 112 -0.67 -1.91 -6.48
CA THR A 112 -1.51 -2.32 -7.62
C THR A 112 -0.89 -3.51 -8.35
N ILE A 113 -0.10 -3.28 -9.40
CA ILE A 113 0.37 -4.35 -10.28
C ILE A 113 1.43 -5.25 -9.62
N CYS A 114 2.35 -4.73 -8.81
CA CYS A 114 3.37 -5.58 -8.19
C CYS A 114 2.76 -6.66 -7.28
N PRO A 115 1.83 -6.37 -6.34
CA PRO A 115 1.15 -7.41 -5.59
C PRO A 115 0.30 -8.33 -6.48
N ALA A 116 -0.31 -7.83 -7.55
CA ALA A 116 -1.07 -8.68 -8.48
C ALA A 116 -0.18 -9.73 -9.15
N VAL A 117 0.99 -9.32 -9.65
CA VAL A 117 2.01 -10.23 -10.20
C VAL A 117 2.48 -11.23 -9.13
N ALA A 118 2.84 -10.75 -7.94
CA ALA A 118 3.34 -11.61 -6.86
C ALA A 118 2.34 -12.68 -6.41
N HIS A 119 1.04 -12.42 -6.57
CA HIS A 119 -0.02 -13.38 -6.25
C HIS A 119 -0.54 -14.15 -7.46
N GLY A 120 -0.02 -13.93 -8.66
CA GLY A 120 -0.46 -14.61 -9.88
C GLY A 120 -1.89 -14.27 -10.30
N ILE A 121 -2.31 -13.02 -10.08
CA ILE A 121 -3.67 -12.54 -10.37
C ILE A 121 -3.68 -11.34 -11.32
N ASP A 122 -2.54 -10.98 -11.85
CA ASP A 122 -2.33 -9.82 -12.71
C ASP A 122 -3.04 -9.91 -14.06
N GLY A 123 -3.47 -11.10 -14.48
CA GLY A 123 -4.35 -11.27 -15.64
C GLY A 123 -5.76 -10.68 -15.46
N GLU A 124 -6.22 -10.50 -14.23
CA GLU A 124 -7.56 -10.02 -13.90
C GLU A 124 -7.58 -8.62 -13.26
N VAL A 125 -6.53 -8.25 -12.54
CA VAL A 125 -6.46 -7.02 -11.72
C VAL A 125 -5.06 -6.42 -11.75
N GLY A 126 -4.90 -5.24 -11.12
CA GLY A 126 -3.61 -4.61 -10.85
C GLY A 126 -3.20 -3.52 -11.84
N SER A 127 -3.80 -3.46 -13.02
CA SER A 127 -3.56 -2.42 -14.02
C SER A 127 -4.83 -2.03 -14.77
N VAL A 128 -4.80 -0.87 -15.40
CA VAL A 128 -5.90 -0.36 -16.24
C VAL A 128 -5.66 -0.80 -17.68
N GLU A 129 -6.16 -2.00 -18.01
CA GLU A 129 -5.98 -2.62 -19.31
C GLU A 129 -7.28 -3.27 -19.78
N PRO A 130 -7.57 -3.28 -21.10
CA PRO A 130 -8.71 -3.99 -21.64
C PRO A 130 -8.68 -5.48 -21.26
N GLY A 131 -9.81 -6.01 -20.80
CA GLY A 131 -9.96 -7.41 -20.38
C GLY A 131 -9.83 -7.63 -18.88
N LYS A 132 -9.25 -6.69 -18.12
CA LYS A 132 -9.19 -6.76 -16.66
C LYS A 132 -10.44 -6.16 -16.01
N LEU A 133 -10.66 -6.49 -14.73
CA LEU A 133 -11.73 -5.88 -13.96
C LEU A 133 -11.55 -4.35 -13.89
N ALA A 134 -12.63 -3.63 -14.15
CA ALA A 134 -12.66 -2.19 -14.02
C ALA A 134 -12.77 -1.76 -12.54
N ASP A 135 -11.77 -2.12 -11.76
CA ASP A 135 -11.57 -1.71 -10.37
C ASP A 135 -10.76 -0.41 -10.38
N LEU A 136 -11.46 0.71 -10.34
CA LEU A 136 -10.87 2.02 -10.60
C LEU A 136 -11.12 2.97 -9.43
N VAL A 137 -10.16 3.83 -9.18
CA VAL A 137 -10.30 4.93 -8.22
C VAL A 137 -10.13 6.26 -8.96
N LEU A 138 -11.15 7.11 -8.86
CA LEU A 138 -11.11 8.46 -9.40
C LEU A 138 -10.69 9.44 -8.31
N TRP A 139 -9.68 10.22 -8.58
CA TRP A 139 -9.15 11.22 -7.66
C TRP A 139 -9.40 12.64 -8.15
N ASP A 140 -9.87 13.53 -7.27
CA ASP A 140 -9.61 14.94 -7.43
C ASP A 140 -8.12 15.17 -7.14
N PRO A 141 -7.34 15.78 -8.04
CA PRO A 141 -5.91 15.98 -7.85
C PRO A 141 -5.54 16.68 -6.54
N ARG A 142 -6.42 17.54 -6.02
CA ARG A 142 -6.23 18.24 -4.74
C ARG A 142 -6.28 17.31 -3.53
N PHE A 143 -6.92 16.15 -3.66
CA PHE A 143 -7.11 15.16 -2.60
C PHE A 143 -6.50 13.81 -2.95
N PHE A 144 -5.61 13.80 -3.92
CA PHE A 144 -4.95 12.57 -4.37
C PHE A 144 -4.25 11.86 -3.21
N GLY A 145 -4.49 10.55 -3.10
CA GLY A 145 -3.93 9.71 -2.05
C GLY A 145 -4.61 9.83 -0.67
N VAL A 146 -5.54 10.78 -0.50
CA VAL A 146 -6.21 11.03 0.78
C VAL A 146 -7.67 10.65 0.73
N ARG A 147 -8.42 11.22 -0.22
CA ARG A 147 -9.86 11.02 -0.33
C ARG A 147 -10.26 10.84 -1.79
N PRO A 148 -10.68 9.63 -2.20
CA PRO A 148 -11.15 9.42 -3.57
C PRO A 148 -12.45 10.18 -3.84
N HIS A 149 -12.63 10.61 -5.09
CA HIS A 149 -13.89 11.16 -5.56
C HIS A 149 -14.92 10.04 -5.78
N ALA A 150 -14.48 8.95 -6.39
CA ALA A 150 -15.31 7.76 -6.58
C ALA A 150 -14.43 6.51 -6.65
N VAL A 151 -15.01 5.39 -6.21
CA VAL A 151 -14.44 4.05 -6.33
C VAL A 151 -15.38 3.18 -7.15
N LEU A 152 -14.88 2.64 -8.25
CA LEU A 152 -15.60 1.70 -9.09
C LEU A 152 -15.10 0.28 -8.81
N LYS A 153 -16.02 -0.65 -8.69
CA LYS A 153 -15.74 -2.08 -8.57
C LYS A 153 -16.39 -2.81 -9.74
N GLY A 154 -15.57 -3.42 -10.60
CA GLY A 154 -16.08 -4.07 -11.81
C GLY A 154 -16.87 -3.13 -12.72
N GLY A 155 -16.50 -1.84 -12.78
CA GLY A 155 -17.17 -0.82 -13.58
C GLY A 155 -18.42 -0.20 -12.95
N VAL A 156 -18.84 -0.65 -11.76
CA VAL A 156 -20.01 -0.08 -11.04
C VAL A 156 -19.53 0.79 -9.90
N ILE A 157 -20.11 1.97 -9.71
CA ILE A 157 -19.74 2.87 -8.62
C ILE A 157 -20.14 2.22 -7.29
N ALA A 158 -19.14 1.81 -6.50
CA ALA A 158 -19.32 1.22 -5.19
C ALA A 158 -19.29 2.24 -4.06
N TRP A 159 -18.56 3.34 -4.26
CA TRP A 159 -18.37 4.40 -3.27
C TRP A 159 -18.14 5.74 -3.96
N ALA A 160 -18.81 6.79 -3.52
CA ALA A 160 -18.62 8.13 -4.06
C ALA A 160 -18.95 9.20 -3.02
N GLN A 161 -18.43 10.41 -3.25
CA GLN A 161 -18.83 11.58 -2.48
C GLN A 161 -20.22 12.03 -2.93
N MET A 162 -21.10 12.26 -1.98
CA MET A 162 -22.47 12.67 -2.21
C MET A 162 -22.93 13.64 -1.12
N GLY A 163 -23.70 14.66 -1.49
CA GLY A 163 -24.44 15.48 -0.56
C GLY A 163 -25.69 14.76 -0.01
N ASP A 164 -26.62 15.50 0.52
CA ASP A 164 -27.90 14.93 0.96
C ASP A 164 -28.66 14.33 -0.23
N ALA A 165 -28.95 13.04 -0.15
CA ALA A 165 -29.60 12.29 -1.22
C ALA A 165 -31.01 12.80 -1.59
N ASN A 166 -31.68 13.46 -0.69
CA ASN A 166 -33.03 14.00 -0.88
C ASN A 166 -33.06 15.50 -1.18
N ALA A 167 -31.90 16.14 -1.34
CA ALA A 167 -31.85 17.55 -1.61
C ALA A 167 -32.45 17.87 -2.98
N SER A 168 -33.31 18.86 -3.03
CA SER A 168 -33.92 19.35 -4.29
C SER A 168 -33.05 20.36 -5.04
N ILE A 169 -31.91 20.75 -4.48
CA ILE A 169 -30.94 21.65 -5.06
C ILE A 169 -29.59 20.93 -5.26
N PRO A 170 -28.77 21.33 -6.26
CA PRO A 170 -27.49 20.70 -6.52
C PRO A 170 -26.52 20.82 -5.34
N THR A 171 -25.89 19.68 -5.00
CA THR A 171 -24.75 19.60 -4.10
C THR A 171 -24.83 20.33 -2.78
N PRO A 172 -25.80 19.99 -1.88
CA PRO A 172 -25.78 20.49 -0.52
C PRO A 172 -24.50 20.04 0.20
N GLN A 173 -24.05 20.86 1.12
CA GLN A 173 -22.87 20.57 1.94
C GLN A 173 -23.29 20.11 3.35
N PRO A 174 -22.50 19.25 4.00
CA PRO A 174 -21.25 18.64 3.50
C PRO A 174 -21.49 17.51 2.51
N GLN A 175 -20.53 17.30 1.60
CA GLN A 175 -20.47 16.11 0.78
C GLN A 175 -19.64 15.05 1.51
N LEU A 176 -20.23 13.89 1.76
CA LEU A 176 -19.58 12.80 2.47
C LEU A 176 -19.40 11.58 1.57
N PRO A 177 -18.33 10.80 1.73
CA PRO A 177 -18.20 9.50 1.06
C PRO A 177 -19.33 8.57 1.51
N GLN A 178 -20.02 7.95 0.55
CA GLN A 178 -21.14 7.05 0.83
C GLN A 178 -21.09 5.81 -0.06
N PRO A 179 -21.58 4.66 0.44
CA PRO A 179 -21.83 3.49 -0.39
C PRO A 179 -22.85 3.82 -1.48
N MET A 180 -22.55 3.36 -2.70
CA MET A 180 -23.36 3.59 -3.90
C MET A 180 -23.88 2.24 -4.43
N PHE A 181 -24.46 2.25 -5.63
CA PHE A 181 -25.12 1.09 -6.23
C PHE A 181 -24.29 -0.19 -6.22
N GLY A 182 -22.98 -0.07 -6.45
CA GLY A 182 -22.05 -1.18 -6.46
C GLY A 182 -21.78 -1.82 -5.09
N ALA A 183 -22.21 -1.18 -4.00
CA ALA A 183 -22.01 -1.69 -2.64
C ALA A 183 -23.18 -2.54 -2.11
N TYR A 184 -24.30 -2.62 -2.86
CA TYR A 184 -25.52 -3.23 -2.36
C TYR A 184 -25.98 -4.46 -3.13
N GLY A 185 -26.84 -5.26 -2.48
CA GLY A 185 -27.49 -6.42 -3.06
C GLY A 185 -26.50 -7.48 -3.53
N ARG A 186 -26.70 -7.99 -4.73
CA ARG A 186 -25.80 -9.00 -5.34
C ARG A 186 -24.65 -8.40 -6.15
N VAL A 187 -24.56 -7.09 -6.30
CA VAL A 187 -23.52 -6.44 -7.10
C VAL A 187 -22.11 -6.73 -6.57
N PRO A 188 -21.82 -6.63 -5.26
CA PRO A 188 -20.48 -6.95 -4.74
C PRO A 188 -20.03 -8.38 -5.07
N ALA A 189 -20.93 -9.34 -5.04
CA ALA A 189 -20.60 -10.72 -5.41
C ALA A 189 -20.29 -10.86 -6.90
N ARG A 190 -21.04 -10.18 -7.77
CA ARG A 190 -20.88 -10.26 -9.22
C ARG A 190 -19.72 -9.45 -9.79
N THR A 191 -19.26 -8.45 -9.07
CA THR A 191 -18.12 -7.59 -9.44
C THR A 191 -16.81 -8.00 -8.78
N SER A 192 -16.80 -9.11 -8.04
CA SER A 192 -15.63 -9.65 -7.33
C SER A 192 -15.26 -11.03 -7.84
N LEU A 193 -14.03 -11.43 -7.57
CA LEU A 193 -13.48 -12.74 -7.92
C LEU A 193 -13.09 -13.51 -6.66
N HIS A 194 -13.10 -14.83 -6.76
CA HIS A 194 -12.34 -15.71 -5.89
C HIS A 194 -11.15 -16.26 -6.66
N PHE A 195 -9.96 -15.97 -6.17
CA PHE A 195 -8.72 -16.55 -6.69
C PHE A 195 -8.44 -17.86 -5.96
N VAL A 196 -8.24 -18.92 -6.72
CA VAL A 196 -8.07 -20.28 -6.20
C VAL A 196 -6.94 -21.00 -6.92
N ALA A 197 -6.49 -22.10 -6.36
CA ALA A 197 -5.52 -22.96 -7.04
C ALA A 197 -6.13 -23.54 -8.34
N PRO A 198 -5.34 -23.74 -9.41
CA PRO A 198 -5.83 -24.35 -10.66
C PRO A 198 -6.56 -25.68 -10.43
N ALA A 199 -6.02 -26.54 -9.58
CA ALA A 199 -6.65 -27.83 -9.24
C ALA A 199 -8.04 -27.69 -8.61
N ALA A 200 -8.34 -26.58 -7.94
CA ALA A 200 -9.66 -26.32 -7.36
C ALA A 200 -10.70 -26.00 -8.46
N VAL A 201 -10.27 -25.27 -9.50
CA VAL A 201 -11.12 -25.01 -10.67
C VAL A 201 -11.41 -26.33 -11.41
N GLU A 202 -10.37 -27.12 -11.68
CA GLU A 202 -10.49 -28.42 -12.33
C GLU A 202 -11.39 -29.41 -11.57
N ALA A 203 -11.38 -29.35 -10.24
CA ALA A 203 -12.23 -30.15 -9.37
C ALA A 203 -13.69 -29.68 -9.26
N GLY A 204 -14.09 -28.65 -10.02
CA GLY A 204 -15.45 -28.10 -9.99
C GLY A 204 -15.82 -27.41 -8.66
N LEU A 205 -14.88 -26.73 -8.02
CA LEU A 205 -15.12 -26.09 -6.71
C LEU A 205 -16.27 -25.09 -6.75
N ALA A 206 -16.49 -24.39 -7.86
CA ALA A 206 -17.57 -23.43 -8.02
C ALA A 206 -18.95 -24.06 -7.76
N ASP A 207 -19.21 -25.22 -8.37
CA ASP A 207 -20.49 -25.94 -8.25
C ASP A 207 -20.68 -26.49 -6.83
N ARG A 208 -19.59 -26.93 -6.21
CA ARG A 208 -19.61 -27.50 -4.83
C ARG A 208 -19.86 -26.44 -3.75
N LEU A 209 -19.36 -25.22 -3.94
CA LEU A 209 -19.51 -24.13 -2.96
C LEU A 209 -20.78 -23.30 -3.15
N ALA A 210 -21.41 -23.40 -4.33
CA ALA A 210 -22.58 -22.60 -4.71
C ALA A 210 -22.38 -21.09 -4.46
N VAL A 211 -21.20 -20.55 -4.78
CA VAL A 211 -20.87 -19.14 -4.60
C VAL A 211 -21.23 -18.33 -5.84
N ASP A 212 -21.71 -17.12 -5.64
CA ASP A 212 -22.08 -16.18 -6.72
C ASP A 212 -20.88 -15.56 -7.44
N ARG A 213 -19.68 -15.60 -6.84
CA ARG A 213 -18.48 -15.02 -7.43
C ARG A 213 -17.85 -15.96 -8.43
N ARG A 214 -17.32 -15.40 -9.52
CA ARG A 214 -16.52 -16.16 -10.47
C ARG A 214 -15.22 -16.62 -9.80
N LEU A 215 -14.92 -17.91 -9.91
CA LEU A 215 -13.64 -18.48 -9.50
C LEU A 215 -12.65 -18.34 -10.63
N VAL A 216 -11.45 -17.93 -10.32
CA VAL A 216 -10.33 -17.76 -11.27
C VAL A 216 -9.10 -18.44 -10.71
N ALA A 217 -8.46 -19.27 -11.54
CA ALA A 217 -7.19 -19.88 -11.17
C ALA A 217 -6.08 -18.82 -11.09
N VAL A 218 -5.27 -18.87 -10.04
CA VAL A 218 -4.02 -18.11 -9.98
C VAL A 218 -3.01 -18.68 -10.99
N THR A 219 -2.13 -17.83 -11.53
CA THR A 219 -1.03 -18.27 -12.37
C THR A 219 0.14 -18.77 -11.52
N ASP A 220 1.03 -19.55 -12.11
CA ASP A 220 2.23 -20.04 -11.43
C ASP A 220 3.19 -18.88 -11.11
N THR A 221 3.51 -18.72 -9.84
CA THR A 221 4.40 -17.67 -9.32
C THR A 221 5.78 -18.18 -8.88
N THR A 222 6.04 -19.49 -9.06
CA THR A 222 7.27 -20.13 -8.55
C THR A 222 8.54 -19.66 -9.26
N ARG A 223 8.41 -19.08 -10.46
CA ARG A 223 9.52 -18.58 -11.27
C ARG A 223 9.66 -17.07 -11.25
N LEU A 224 8.82 -16.38 -10.50
CA LEU A 224 8.89 -14.93 -10.40
C LEU A 224 10.20 -14.49 -9.77
N THR A 225 10.75 -13.43 -10.34
CA THR A 225 11.99 -12.80 -9.89
C THR A 225 11.76 -11.31 -9.64
N LYS A 226 12.76 -10.64 -9.17
CA LYS A 226 12.73 -9.19 -9.01
C LYS A 226 12.52 -8.46 -10.34
N ALA A 227 12.97 -9.01 -11.46
CA ALA A 227 12.82 -8.44 -12.80
C ALA A 227 11.35 -8.37 -13.26
N ASP A 228 10.47 -9.20 -12.67
CA ASP A 228 9.06 -9.25 -13.01
C ASP A 228 8.21 -8.18 -12.28
N MET A 229 8.83 -7.36 -11.42
CA MET A 229 8.15 -6.32 -10.63
C MET A 229 8.13 -4.98 -11.39
N PRO A 230 7.02 -4.57 -12.02
CA PRO A 230 6.97 -3.34 -12.82
C PRO A 230 7.45 -2.11 -12.04
N GLU A 231 8.33 -1.32 -12.65
CA GLU A 231 8.93 -0.09 -12.10
C GLU A 231 9.74 -0.30 -10.80
N ASN A 232 9.83 -1.53 -10.30
CA ASN A 232 10.42 -1.87 -9.00
C ASN A 232 11.42 -3.05 -9.12
N THR A 233 12.32 -2.97 -10.08
CA THR A 233 13.26 -4.05 -10.43
C THR A 233 14.65 -3.91 -9.80
N ALA A 234 14.90 -2.86 -9.03
CA ALA A 234 16.24 -2.58 -8.51
C ALA A 234 16.74 -3.65 -7.53
N LEU A 235 18.03 -3.96 -7.62
CA LEU A 235 18.75 -4.89 -6.75
C LEU A 235 20.03 -4.21 -6.24
N PRO A 236 19.92 -3.18 -5.39
CA PRO A 236 21.08 -2.53 -4.81
C PRO A 236 21.88 -3.49 -3.90
N GLU A 237 23.16 -3.26 -3.75
CA GLU A 237 23.97 -3.92 -2.74
C GLU A 237 23.63 -3.31 -1.37
N ILE A 238 23.10 -4.13 -0.45
CA ILE A 238 22.72 -3.67 0.89
C ILE A 238 23.64 -4.36 1.89
N ARG A 239 24.33 -3.57 2.71
CA ARG A 239 25.14 -4.04 3.84
C ARG A 239 24.66 -3.37 5.13
N VAL A 240 24.45 -4.18 6.14
CA VAL A 240 24.11 -3.72 7.49
C VAL A 240 25.22 -4.14 8.42
N ASP A 241 25.80 -3.19 9.10
CA ASP A 241 26.80 -3.46 10.12
C ASP A 241 26.12 -4.13 11.34
N PRO A 242 26.59 -5.29 11.81
CA PRO A 242 25.90 -6.04 12.86
C PRO A 242 26.01 -5.40 14.25
N ASP A 243 26.98 -4.52 14.46
CA ASP A 243 27.23 -3.90 15.76
C ASP A 243 26.59 -2.51 15.88
N THR A 244 26.72 -1.71 14.80
CA THR A 244 26.22 -0.33 14.79
C THR A 244 24.86 -0.18 14.10
N PHE A 245 24.41 -1.20 13.37
CA PHE A 245 23.21 -1.18 12.50
C PHE A 245 23.26 -0.11 11.41
N THR A 246 24.45 0.40 11.10
CA THR A 246 24.64 1.33 10.00
C THR A 246 24.31 0.64 8.67
N VAL A 247 23.43 1.24 7.89
CA VAL A 247 23.01 0.71 6.60
C VAL A 247 23.78 1.39 5.47
N ARG A 248 24.40 0.58 4.61
CA ARG A 248 25.02 1.02 3.37
C ARG A 248 24.23 0.47 2.19
N VAL A 249 23.97 1.36 1.25
CA VAL A 249 23.30 1.00 -0.01
C VAL A 249 24.23 1.40 -1.15
N ASP A 250 24.66 0.44 -1.97
CA ASP A 250 25.66 0.63 -3.01
C ASP A 250 26.95 1.30 -2.51
N GLY A 251 27.36 0.95 -1.27
CA GLY A 251 28.56 1.46 -0.62
C GLY A 251 28.39 2.78 0.15
N GLU A 252 27.31 3.50 -0.06
CA GLU A 252 27.05 4.78 0.61
C GLU A 252 26.21 4.58 1.88
N VAL A 253 26.54 5.31 2.95
CA VAL A 253 25.77 5.32 4.19
C VAL A 253 24.52 6.16 4.01
N TRP A 254 23.38 5.63 4.43
CA TRP A 254 22.11 6.33 4.42
C TRP A 254 21.60 6.60 5.84
N GLU A 255 21.78 7.81 6.29
CA GLU A 255 21.37 8.29 7.62
C GLU A 255 20.67 9.66 7.52
N PRO A 256 19.48 9.71 6.92
CA PRO A 256 18.77 10.97 6.77
C PRO A 256 18.17 11.44 8.10
N GLU A 257 18.19 12.73 8.33
CA GLU A 257 17.46 13.33 9.44
C GLU A 257 15.96 12.95 9.40
N PRO A 258 15.36 12.62 10.55
CA PRO A 258 13.93 12.35 10.61
C PRO A 258 13.13 13.62 10.27
N VAL A 259 12.01 13.46 9.56
CA VAL A 259 11.16 14.59 9.21
C VAL A 259 10.23 14.97 10.36
N ARG A 260 9.94 16.27 10.49
CA ARG A 260 9.03 16.82 11.51
C ARG A 260 7.63 17.08 10.97
N GLU A 261 7.50 17.16 9.66
CA GLU A 261 6.24 17.47 8.99
C GLU A 261 5.98 16.48 7.85
N LEU A 262 4.75 16.02 7.78
CA LEU A 262 4.27 15.18 6.68
C LEU A 262 3.13 15.89 5.96
N PRO A 263 3.07 15.77 4.61
CA PRO A 263 1.90 16.18 3.86
C PRO A 263 0.71 15.26 4.15
N MET A 264 -0.49 15.67 3.72
CA MET A 264 -1.70 14.86 3.80
C MET A 264 -1.99 14.34 5.21
N ALA A 265 -1.85 15.22 6.20
CA ALA A 265 -2.06 14.88 7.60
C ALA A 265 -3.53 14.57 7.93
N GLN A 266 -3.78 14.00 9.10
CA GLN A 266 -5.07 13.50 9.59
C GLN A 266 -6.27 14.45 9.46
N ARG A 267 -6.06 15.73 9.40
CA ARG A 267 -7.14 16.72 9.22
C ARG A 267 -8.01 16.52 7.97
N TYR A 268 -7.58 15.66 7.05
CA TYR A 268 -8.35 15.28 5.86
C TYR A 268 -9.20 14.03 6.05
N PHE A 269 -9.01 13.31 7.12
CA PHE A 269 -9.87 12.20 7.54
C PHE A 269 -11.01 12.79 8.34
N LEU A 270 -12.07 13.14 7.66
CA LEU A 270 -13.27 13.73 8.24
C LEU A 270 -14.35 12.64 8.38
N PHE A 271 -14.27 11.89 9.42
CA PHE A 271 -15.33 10.94 9.82
C PHE A 271 -15.41 10.81 11.30
#